data_a23c59b0ec5cdada0d51a72e62faefb0
#
_entry.id   a23c59b0ec5cdada0d51a72e62faefb0
#
_cell.length_a   1.000
_cell.length_b   1.000
_cell.length_c   1.000
_cell.angle_alpha   90.00
_cell.angle_beta   90.00
_cell.angle_gamma   90.00
#
_symmetry.space_group_name_H-M   'P 1'
#
loop_
_entity.id
_entity.type
_entity.pdbx_description
1 polymer ?
#
loop_
_entity_poly.entity_id
_entity_poly.type
_entity_poly.pdbx_seq_one_letter_code
_entity_poly.pdbx_strand_id
1 'polypeptide(L)'
;MNKIFTTTALSTAIALTLTACGGTEVSDGGVAGIGGSGYVSSGTVTGFGSVYVNGVKFETDSTVYDIDDSGSGSQDDLAIGMVVTVNGSVNEDGITGTADSISYDDQLQGPVSNITAVIADPDEENRSFTILGTTVRINVLDTVFDISGTIPGTSFSFNSIKNDDHVEVSGFFNDAGELVATRVELKATSFTLGIDIVELKGTVTGFTDISAPFTLTGLTGIAIDASAAAIDDLANGLSNGIAVEVKGTCSDMACSTLNATRVEGQSGFDDADKI
;
A
#
# COMPACT_ATOMS: atom_id res chain seq x y z
N MET A 1 -38.20 37.40 -28.92
CA MET A 1 -37.17 38.02 -28.04
C MET A 1 -36.22 36.93 -27.62
N ASN A 2 -35.14 36.74 -28.41
CA ASN A 2 -34.11 35.74 -28.13
C ASN A 2 -33.00 36.37 -27.25
N LYS A 3 -32.79 35.82 -26.08
CA LYS A 3 -31.60 36.16 -25.26
C LYS A 3 -30.54 35.08 -25.44
N ILE A 4 -29.48 35.43 -26.13
CA ILE A 4 -28.26 34.64 -26.27
C ILE A 4 -27.44 34.87 -25.01
N PHE A 5 -27.13 33.81 -24.23
CA PHE A 5 -26.16 33.84 -23.15
C PHE A 5 -24.83 33.33 -23.69
N THR A 6 -23.88 34.22 -23.83
CA THR A 6 -22.46 33.89 -24.08
C THR A 6 -21.77 33.52 -22.80
N THR A 7 -21.39 32.28 -22.64
CA THR A 7 -20.51 31.81 -21.57
C THR A 7 -19.04 32.03 -21.96
N THR A 8 -18.38 32.95 -21.28
CA THR A 8 -16.93 33.18 -21.38
C THR A 8 -16.24 32.16 -20.48
N ALA A 9 -15.50 31.23 -21.08
CA ALA A 9 -14.60 30.33 -20.34
C ALA A 9 -13.34 31.11 -19.97
N LEU A 10 -13.09 31.22 -18.65
CA LEU A 10 -11.89 31.83 -18.09
C LEU A 10 -10.90 30.69 -17.81
N SER A 11 -9.96 30.49 -18.74
CA SER A 11 -8.83 29.58 -18.55
C SER A 11 -7.76 30.28 -17.72
N THR A 12 -7.63 29.88 -16.45
CA THR A 12 -6.55 30.35 -15.57
C THR A 12 -5.33 29.46 -15.78
N ALA A 13 -4.34 29.94 -16.50
CA ALA A 13 -3.03 29.31 -16.60
C ALA A 13 -2.25 29.62 -15.32
N ILE A 14 -1.96 28.60 -14.52
CA ILE A 14 -1.03 28.72 -13.38
C ILE A 14 0.39 28.56 -13.92
N ALA A 15 1.13 29.66 -13.99
CA ALA A 15 2.55 29.65 -14.28
C ALA A 15 3.33 29.42 -12.97
N LEU A 16 3.93 28.24 -12.82
CA LEU A 16 4.92 27.98 -11.77
C LEU A 16 6.23 28.71 -12.12
N THR A 17 6.52 29.76 -11.39
CA THR A 17 7.84 30.43 -11.46
C THR A 17 8.83 29.69 -10.58
N LEU A 18 9.73 28.91 -11.19
CA LEU A 18 10.95 28.41 -10.56
C LEU A 18 11.91 29.58 -10.33
N THR A 19 12.06 30.01 -9.08
CA THR A 19 13.14 30.93 -8.70
C THR A 19 14.45 30.14 -8.60
N ALA A 20 15.27 30.22 -9.66
CA ALA A 20 16.64 29.77 -9.61
C ALA A 20 17.46 30.75 -8.76
N CYS A 21 18.05 30.24 -7.67
CA CYS A 21 19.05 30.98 -6.89
C CYS A 21 20.37 30.98 -7.66
N GLY A 22 20.86 32.16 -8.02
CA GLY A 22 22.09 32.35 -8.78
C GLY A 22 23.33 31.95 -8.02
N GLY A 23 24.22 31.23 -8.68
CA GLY A 23 25.58 30.91 -8.26
C GLY A 23 26.52 31.13 -9.42
N THR A 24 27.58 31.85 -9.15
CA THR A 24 28.69 32.37 -9.93
C THR A 24 29.24 31.42 -11.01
N GLU A 25 29.60 32.03 -12.16
CA GLU A 25 30.32 31.39 -13.26
C GLU A 25 31.66 30.78 -12.82
N VAL A 26 31.88 29.52 -13.15
CA VAL A 26 33.20 28.89 -13.23
C VAL A 26 33.31 28.13 -14.54
N SER A 27 34.36 28.41 -15.25
CA SER A 27 34.75 27.95 -16.56
C SER A 27 34.84 26.45 -16.72
N ASP A 28 34.38 26.00 -17.89
CA ASP A 28 34.84 24.87 -18.73
C ASP A 28 35.54 23.69 -18.05
N GLY A 29 34.86 22.57 -18.06
CA GLY A 29 35.45 21.28 -17.71
C GLY A 29 34.48 20.23 -17.23
N GLY A 30 33.90 19.46 -18.14
CA GLY A 30 33.28 18.17 -17.86
C GLY A 30 31.87 18.31 -17.36
N VAL A 31 30.91 17.84 -18.17
CA VAL A 31 29.60 17.40 -17.71
C VAL A 31 29.80 16.39 -16.59
N ALA A 32 29.74 16.86 -15.34
CA ALA A 32 29.57 15.99 -14.22
C ALA A 32 28.23 15.30 -14.46
N GLY A 33 28.28 14.05 -14.90
CA GLY A 33 27.13 13.19 -14.89
C GLY A 33 26.53 13.29 -13.50
N ILE A 34 25.23 13.49 -13.43
CA ILE A 34 24.47 13.42 -12.18
C ILE A 34 24.53 11.95 -11.77
N GLY A 35 25.65 11.58 -11.15
CA GLY A 35 25.88 10.25 -10.61
C GLY A 35 24.96 10.07 -9.42
N GLY A 36 23.92 9.24 -9.61
CA GLY A 36 23.36 8.45 -8.57
C GLY A 36 22.85 9.12 -7.31
N SER A 37 21.84 9.95 -7.37
CA SER A 37 20.86 9.97 -6.30
C SER A 37 19.96 8.74 -6.55
N GLY A 38 20.00 7.73 -5.67
CA GLY A 38 19.17 6.56 -5.81
C GLY A 38 17.70 6.98 -6.00
N TYR A 39 17.05 6.44 -7.02
CA TYR A 39 15.64 6.66 -7.27
C TYR A 39 14.87 5.71 -6.39
N VAL A 40 13.95 6.22 -5.60
CA VAL A 40 12.99 5.44 -4.82
C VAL A 40 11.60 5.81 -5.31
N SER A 41 10.80 4.82 -5.66
CA SER A 41 9.41 5.03 -6.10
C SER A 41 8.52 3.94 -5.56
N SER A 42 7.44 4.32 -4.90
CA SER A 42 6.34 3.42 -4.57
C SER A 42 5.25 3.52 -5.63
N GLY A 43 4.68 2.39 -6.02
CA GLY A 43 3.64 2.38 -7.04
C GLY A 43 3.12 0.99 -7.37
N THR A 44 2.03 0.98 -8.13
CA THR A 44 1.35 -0.26 -8.53
C THR A 44 2.09 -0.97 -9.66
N VAL A 45 2.28 -2.27 -9.52
CA VAL A 45 2.74 -3.14 -10.62
C VAL A 45 1.65 -3.22 -11.68
N THR A 46 1.97 -2.76 -12.90
CA THR A 46 1.04 -2.71 -14.02
C THR A 46 1.39 -3.67 -15.17
N GLY A 47 2.54 -4.33 -15.12
CA GLY A 47 2.95 -5.28 -16.16
C GLY A 47 4.28 -5.96 -15.89
N PHE A 48 4.54 -7.03 -16.66
CA PHE A 48 5.73 -7.87 -16.59
C PHE A 48 6.42 -8.01 -17.94
N GLY A 49 7.62 -8.59 -17.91
CA GLY A 49 8.58 -8.66 -19.01
C GLY A 49 9.77 -7.71 -18.79
N SER A 50 10.03 -7.35 -17.66
CA SER A 50 10.60 -6.42 -16.68
C SER A 50 9.47 -6.03 -15.75
N VAL A 51 9.65 -5.21 -14.73
CA VAL A 51 8.55 -4.76 -13.85
C VAL A 51 8.16 -3.34 -14.23
N TYR A 52 6.86 -3.12 -14.46
CA TYR A 52 6.32 -1.78 -14.79
C TYR A 52 5.67 -1.19 -13.54
N VAL A 53 6.19 -0.04 -13.09
CA VAL A 53 5.69 0.70 -11.93
C VAL A 53 5.63 2.19 -12.27
N ASN A 54 4.51 2.86 -11.99
CA ASN A 54 4.31 4.29 -12.27
C ASN A 54 4.65 4.71 -13.71
N GLY A 55 4.40 3.84 -14.70
CA GLY A 55 4.71 4.11 -16.11
C GLY A 55 6.17 3.91 -16.50
N VAL A 56 7.05 3.56 -15.56
CA VAL A 56 8.46 3.24 -15.81
C VAL A 56 8.63 1.74 -15.92
N LYS A 57 9.36 1.31 -16.96
CA LYS A 57 9.80 -0.06 -17.16
C LYS A 57 11.15 -0.26 -16.47
N PHE A 58 11.19 -1.02 -15.39
CA PHE A 58 12.44 -1.36 -14.69
C PHE A 58 13.00 -2.69 -15.14
N GLU A 59 14.23 -2.70 -15.67
CA GLU A 59 14.98 -3.92 -15.89
C GLU A 59 15.36 -4.56 -14.55
N THR A 60 15.22 -5.89 -14.47
CA THR A 60 15.25 -6.63 -13.20
C THR A 60 16.26 -7.79 -13.18
N ASP A 61 17.23 -7.82 -14.09
CA ASP A 61 18.19 -8.92 -14.25
C ASP A 61 19.05 -9.19 -12.99
N SER A 62 19.27 -8.17 -12.16
CA SER A 62 20.12 -8.27 -10.96
C SER A 62 19.41 -7.73 -9.70
N THR A 63 18.10 -7.61 -9.76
CA THR A 63 17.28 -7.04 -8.69
C THR A 63 17.23 -7.97 -7.48
N VAL A 64 17.39 -7.40 -6.30
CA VAL A 64 17.10 -8.07 -5.02
C VAL A 64 15.61 -7.87 -4.71
N TYR A 65 14.93 -8.95 -4.35
CA TYR A 65 13.53 -8.91 -3.98
C TYR A 65 13.37 -9.15 -2.49
N ASP A 66 12.50 -8.39 -1.86
CA ASP A 66 12.01 -8.59 -0.50
C ASP A 66 10.49 -8.64 -0.54
N ILE A 67 9.93 -9.80 -0.28
CA ILE A 67 8.49 -10.06 -0.40
C ILE A 67 7.96 -10.50 0.96
N ASP A 68 6.96 -9.78 1.48
CA ASP A 68 6.34 -10.02 2.80
C ASP A 68 7.39 -10.10 3.93
N ASP A 69 8.38 -9.19 3.91
CA ASP A 69 9.47 -9.10 4.90
C ASP A 69 10.29 -10.38 5.05
N SER A 70 10.29 -11.23 4.02
CA SER A 70 11.03 -12.50 4.04
C SER A 70 12.53 -12.31 3.82
N GLY A 71 12.98 -11.12 3.40
CA GLY A 71 14.34 -10.80 2.98
C GLY A 71 14.74 -11.53 1.69
N SER A 72 13.76 -12.11 0.98
CA SER A 72 13.99 -12.87 -0.25
C SER A 72 12.74 -12.89 -1.13
N GLY A 73 12.93 -13.23 -2.40
CA GLY A 73 11.84 -13.35 -3.37
C GLY A 73 12.36 -13.32 -4.80
N SER A 74 11.42 -13.24 -5.72
CA SER A 74 11.68 -13.18 -7.16
C SER A 74 10.59 -12.38 -7.87
N GLN A 75 10.77 -12.08 -9.15
CA GLN A 75 9.72 -11.46 -9.95
C GLN A 75 8.44 -12.29 -10.03
N ASP A 76 8.55 -13.62 -9.90
CA ASP A 76 7.41 -14.55 -9.98
C ASP A 76 6.48 -14.44 -8.75
N ASP A 77 6.96 -13.84 -7.65
CA ASP A 77 6.18 -13.60 -6.44
C ASP A 77 5.38 -12.28 -6.52
N LEU A 78 5.67 -11.43 -7.52
CA LEU A 78 4.91 -10.21 -7.76
C LEU A 78 3.68 -10.48 -8.64
N ALA A 79 2.63 -9.69 -8.44
CA ALA A 79 1.42 -9.75 -9.25
C ALA A 79 0.93 -8.34 -9.63
N ILE A 80 0.14 -8.27 -10.72
CA ILE A 80 -0.49 -7.00 -11.13
C ILE A 80 -1.40 -6.50 -10.02
N GLY A 81 -1.31 -5.20 -9.75
CA GLY A 81 -2.07 -4.54 -8.70
C GLY A 81 -1.35 -4.48 -7.35
N MET A 82 -0.26 -5.23 -7.12
CA MET A 82 0.57 -5.07 -5.93
C MET A 82 1.21 -3.68 -5.90
N VAL A 83 1.26 -3.05 -4.74
CA VAL A 83 1.98 -1.80 -4.52
C VAL A 83 3.38 -2.14 -4.03
N VAL A 84 4.38 -1.80 -4.81
CA VAL A 84 5.78 -2.12 -4.52
C VAL A 84 6.60 -0.85 -4.34
N THR A 85 7.70 -0.95 -3.60
CA THR A 85 8.74 0.07 -3.56
C THR A 85 9.93 -0.38 -4.40
N VAL A 86 10.31 0.44 -5.39
CA VAL A 86 11.45 0.21 -6.26
C VAL A 86 12.57 1.17 -5.87
N ASN A 87 13.73 0.61 -5.52
CA ASN A 87 14.99 1.36 -5.42
C ASN A 87 15.82 1.08 -6.66
N GLY A 88 16.36 2.11 -7.29
CA GLY A 88 17.12 1.93 -8.52
C GLY A 88 17.47 3.25 -9.22
N SER A 89 17.39 3.24 -10.53
CA SER A 89 17.63 4.43 -11.37
C SER A 89 16.61 4.53 -12.50
N VAL A 90 16.30 5.74 -12.91
CA VAL A 90 15.49 6.04 -14.10
C VAL A 90 16.37 6.71 -15.13
N ASN A 91 16.28 6.28 -16.37
CA ASN A 91 17.03 6.82 -17.50
C ASN A 91 16.51 8.21 -17.88
N GLU A 92 17.28 8.93 -18.70
CA GLU A 92 16.92 10.28 -19.17
C GLU A 92 15.61 10.33 -19.99
N ASP A 93 15.14 9.20 -20.51
CA ASP A 93 13.88 9.09 -21.22
C ASP A 93 12.64 9.17 -20.28
N GLY A 94 12.84 8.99 -18.98
CA GLY A 94 11.81 9.06 -17.95
C GLY A 94 10.84 7.88 -17.95
N ILE A 95 11.02 6.88 -18.81
CA ILE A 95 10.11 5.73 -18.99
C ILE A 95 10.80 4.37 -18.90
N THR A 96 12.12 4.35 -18.80
CA THR A 96 12.92 3.14 -18.55
C THR A 96 13.84 3.34 -17.34
N GLY A 97 14.23 2.23 -16.70
CA GLY A 97 15.11 2.27 -15.54
C GLY A 97 15.69 0.90 -15.22
N THR A 98 16.46 0.84 -14.15
CA THR A 98 16.99 -0.40 -13.58
C THR A 98 16.61 -0.45 -12.10
N ALA A 99 16.05 -1.56 -11.67
CA ALA A 99 15.77 -1.79 -10.25
C ALA A 99 16.96 -2.48 -9.59
N ASP A 100 17.48 -1.87 -8.52
CA ASP A 100 18.47 -2.49 -7.63
C ASP A 100 17.76 -3.41 -6.62
N SER A 101 16.64 -2.94 -6.07
CA SER A 101 15.75 -3.76 -5.24
C SER A 101 14.28 -3.42 -5.48
N ILE A 102 13.43 -4.42 -5.25
CA ILE A 102 11.97 -4.28 -5.21
C ILE A 102 11.49 -4.93 -3.92
N SER A 103 10.76 -4.18 -3.11
CA SER A 103 10.06 -4.71 -1.94
C SER A 103 8.55 -4.64 -2.14
N TYR A 104 7.88 -5.69 -1.70
CA TYR A 104 6.42 -5.78 -1.59
C TYR A 104 6.05 -6.15 -0.17
N ASP A 105 5.02 -5.48 0.30
CA ASP A 105 4.41 -5.74 1.57
C ASP A 105 2.96 -5.25 1.51
N ASP A 106 1.99 -6.10 1.89
CA ASP A 106 0.59 -5.75 1.77
C ASP A 106 0.21 -4.62 2.76
N GLN A 107 -0.87 -3.91 2.46
CA GLN A 107 -1.29 -2.79 3.31
C GLN A 107 -2.20 -3.25 4.45
N LEU A 108 -2.91 -4.36 4.26
CA LEU A 108 -3.93 -4.82 5.19
C LEU A 108 -4.31 -6.27 4.89
N GLN A 109 -4.32 -7.13 5.91
CA GLN A 109 -4.83 -8.50 5.79
C GLN A 109 -5.84 -8.81 6.89
N GLY A 110 -6.96 -9.45 6.53
CA GLY A 110 -7.95 -9.85 7.52
C GLY A 110 -9.32 -10.21 6.94
N PRO A 111 -10.31 -10.45 7.83
CA PRO A 111 -11.66 -10.81 7.42
C PRO A 111 -12.44 -9.61 6.88
N VAL A 112 -13.09 -9.81 5.75
CA VAL A 112 -14.05 -8.86 5.17
C VAL A 112 -15.27 -8.75 6.08
N SER A 113 -15.69 -7.53 6.36
CA SER A 113 -16.93 -7.24 7.06
C SER A 113 -17.63 -6.01 6.46
N ASN A 114 -18.91 -5.83 6.77
CA ASN A 114 -19.70 -4.66 6.36
C ASN A 114 -19.65 -4.37 4.85
N ILE A 115 -19.61 -5.41 4.00
CA ILE A 115 -19.59 -5.18 2.55
C ILE A 115 -20.86 -4.46 2.10
N THR A 116 -20.68 -3.37 1.37
CA THR A 116 -21.80 -2.55 0.87
C THR A 116 -22.40 -3.16 -0.39
N ALA A 117 -23.63 -2.75 -0.71
CA ALA A 117 -24.20 -2.94 -2.04
C ALA A 117 -23.38 -2.18 -3.08
N VAL A 118 -23.48 -2.61 -4.34
CA VAL A 118 -22.88 -1.89 -5.47
C VAL A 118 -23.49 -0.49 -5.56
N ILE A 119 -22.65 0.53 -5.55
CA ILE A 119 -23.04 1.89 -5.83
C ILE A 119 -22.76 2.10 -7.32
N ALA A 120 -23.81 2.05 -8.13
CA ALA A 120 -23.71 2.37 -9.55
C ALA A 120 -23.56 3.89 -9.70
N ASP A 121 -22.37 4.32 -10.06
CA ASP A 121 -22.17 5.60 -10.73
C ASP A 121 -22.36 5.34 -12.24
N PRO A 122 -22.87 6.29 -13.04
CA PRO A 122 -23.09 6.07 -14.48
C PRO A 122 -21.88 5.53 -15.24
N ASP A 123 -20.67 5.77 -14.74
CA ASP A 123 -19.41 5.42 -15.40
C ASP A 123 -18.58 4.37 -14.64
N GLU A 124 -18.87 4.08 -13.34
CA GLU A 124 -18.07 3.16 -12.51
C GLU A 124 -18.92 2.45 -11.45
N GLU A 125 -18.62 1.17 -11.21
CA GLU A 125 -19.20 0.41 -10.10
C GLU A 125 -18.24 0.39 -8.91
N ASN A 126 -18.68 0.95 -7.79
CA ASN A 126 -17.90 1.03 -6.56
C ASN A 126 -18.58 0.26 -5.43
N ARG A 127 -17.78 -0.33 -4.56
CA ARG A 127 -18.19 -0.93 -3.30
C ARG A 127 -17.18 -0.59 -2.21
N SER A 128 -17.56 -0.79 -0.97
CA SER A 128 -16.64 -0.76 0.15
C SER A 128 -16.93 -1.91 1.11
N PHE A 129 -15.92 -2.26 1.89
CA PHE A 129 -16.00 -3.18 3.01
C PHE A 129 -15.05 -2.71 4.11
N THR A 130 -15.07 -3.36 5.25
CA THR A 130 -14.10 -3.08 6.31
C THR A 130 -13.28 -4.32 6.64
N ILE A 131 -12.01 -4.11 6.95
CA ILE A 131 -11.13 -5.08 7.59
C ILE A 131 -10.68 -4.43 8.89
N LEU A 132 -11.04 -5.03 10.02
CA LEU A 132 -10.62 -4.59 11.36
C LEU A 132 -10.78 -3.07 11.60
N GLY A 133 -11.90 -2.50 11.13
CA GLY A 133 -12.22 -1.08 11.28
C GLY A 133 -11.68 -0.18 10.17
N THR A 134 -10.75 -0.61 9.35
CA THR A 134 -10.27 0.12 8.18
C THR A 134 -11.26 -0.05 7.02
N THR A 135 -11.71 1.05 6.44
CA THR A 135 -12.56 1.02 5.25
C THR A 135 -11.70 0.77 4.02
N VAL A 136 -12.05 -0.24 3.24
CA VAL A 136 -11.45 -0.57 1.94
C VAL A 136 -12.44 -0.21 0.83
N ARG A 137 -11.98 0.55 -0.15
CA ARG A 137 -12.74 0.90 -1.35
C ARG A 137 -12.27 0.07 -2.53
N ILE A 138 -13.20 -0.51 -3.24
CA ILE A 138 -12.94 -1.31 -4.45
C ILE A 138 -13.73 -0.76 -5.62
N ASN A 139 -13.12 -0.80 -6.80
CA ASN A 139 -13.71 -0.39 -8.08
C ASN A 139 -13.65 -1.56 -9.07
N VAL A 140 -14.71 -1.72 -9.89
CA VAL A 140 -14.78 -2.83 -10.84
C VAL A 140 -13.73 -2.75 -11.95
N LEU A 141 -13.23 -1.56 -12.28
CA LEU A 141 -12.27 -1.32 -13.37
C LEU A 141 -10.82 -1.31 -12.89
N ASP A 142 -10.58 -0.75 -11.69
CA ASP A 142 -9.24 -0.42 -11.21
C ASP A 142 -8.70 -1.41 -10.18
N THR A 143 -9.59 -2.16 -9.49
CA THR A 143 -9.15 -3.15 -8.49
C THR A 143 -8.97 -4.53 -9.14
N VAL A 144 -7.78 -5.09 -9.03
CA VAL A 144 -7.49 -6.49 -9.43
C VAL A 144 -7.97 -7.44 -8.34
N PHE A 145 -8.68 -8.50 -8.73
CA PHE A 145 -9.14 -9.57 -7.83
C PHE A 145 -8.42 -10.87 -8.18
N ASP A 146 -7.80 -11.49 -7.20
CA ASP A 146 -7.05 -12.73 -7.37
C ASP A 146 -7.24 -13.70 -6.21
N ILE A 147 -6.75 -14.92 -6.35
CA ILE A 147 -6.86 -15.99 -5.35
C ILE A 147 -5.47 -16.52 -5.04
N SER A 148 -5.10 -16.56 -3.77
CA SER A 148 -3.86 -17.18 -3.31
C SER A 148 -3.89 -18.69 -3.62
N GLY A 149 -3.00 -19.13 -4.49
CA GLY A 149 -2.91 -20.52 -4.90
C GLY A 149 -4.18 -21.02 -5.60
N THR A 150 -4.60 -22.25 -5.28
CA THR A 150 -5.81 -22.86 -5.84
C THR A 150 -6.81 -23.18 -4.74
N ILE A 151 -7.93 -22.47 -4.71
CA ILE A 151 -9.09 -22.79 -3.87
C ILE A 151 -10.13 -23.46 -4.78
N PRO A 152 -10.29 -24.80 -4.74
CA PRO A 152 -11.11 -25.52 -5.71
C PRO A 152 -12.57 -25.02 -5.74
N GLY A 153 -13.09 -24.77 -6.94
CA GLY A 153 -14.48 -24.37 -7.14
C GLY A 153 -14.79 -22.93 -6.75
N THR A 154 -13.77 -22.12 -6.46
CA THR A 154 -13.93 -20.71 -6.09
C THR A 154 -13.58 -19.81 -7.27
N SER A 155 -14.44 -18.84 -7.51
CA SER A 155 -14.14 -17.65 -8.32
C SER A 155 -14.20 -16.43 -7.41
N PHE A 156 -13.22 -15.54 -7.51
CA PHE A 156 -13.16 -14.33 -6.71
C PHE A 156 -13.15 -13.10 -7.62
N SER A 157 -13.97 -12.12 -7.29
CA SER A 157 -14.18 -10.94 -8.12
C SER A 157 -14.90 -9.84 -7.33
N PHE A 158 -14.97 -8.64 -7.89
CA PHE A 158 -15.76 -7.53 -7.38
C PHE A 158 -17.20 -7.93 -6.94
N ASN A 159 -17.86 -8.83 -7.68
CA ASN A 159 -19.23 -9.25 -7.40
C ASN A 159 -19.34 -10.42 -6.41
N SER A 160 -18.30 -11.22 -6.25
CA SER A 160 -18.34 -12.43 -5.41
C SER A 160 -17.74 -12.26 -4.02
N ILE A 161 -16.95 -11.19 -3.79
CA ILE A 161 -16.43 -10.86 -2.45
C ILE A 161 -17.58 -10.70 -1.44
N LYS A 162 -17.44 -11.31 -0.27
CA LYS A 162 -18.48 -11.36 0.75
C LYS A 162 -17.88 -11.25 2.16
N ASN A 163 -18.73 -11.01 3.15
CA ASN A 163 -18.32 -11.06 4.55
C ASN A 163 -17.72 -12.43 4.89
N ASP A 164 -16.76 -12.42 5.79
CA ASP A 164 -15.93 -13.54 6.26
C ASP A 164 -14.88 -14.04 5.26
N ASP A 165 -14.84 -13.57 4.02
CA ASP A 165 -13.67 -13.81 3.16
C ASP A 165 -12.43 -13.27 3.87
N HIS A 166 -11.37 -14.07 3.95
CA HIS A 166 -10.06 -13.64 4.42
C HIS A 166 -9.27 -13.16 3.23
N VAL A 167 -8.92 -11.89 3.22
CA VAL A 167 -8.28 -11.24 2.08
C VAL A 167 -7.04 -10.45 2.51
N GLU A 168 -6.13 -10.32 1.56
CA GLU A 168 -4.98 -9.42 1.57
C GLU A 168 -5.27 -8.28 0.60
N VAL A 169 -4.88 -7.06 0.96
CA VAL A 169 -5.20 -5.86 0.17
C VAL A 169 -3.95 -5.02 -0.04
N SER A 170 -3.62 -4.77 -1.30
CA SER A 170 -2.68 -3.73 -1.72
C SER A 170 -3.45 -2.48 -2.15
N GLY A 171 -2.91 -1.31 -1.89
CA GLY A 171 -3.54 -0.05 -2.28
C GLY A 171 -2.88 1.17 -1.65
N PHE A 172 -3.56 2.30 -1.73
CA PHE A 172 -3.11 3.57 -1.17
C PHE A 172 -4.19 4.17 -0.26
N PHE A 173 -3.77 4.76 0.85
CA PHE A 173 -4.68 5.49 1.72
C PHE A 173 -5.02 6.85 1.12
N ASN A 174 -6.32 7.18 1.06
CA ASN A 174 -6.77 8.51 0.69
C ASN A 174 -6.78 9.46 1.92
N ASP A 175 -7.06 10.75 1.69
CA ASP A 175 -7.12 11.77 2.75
C ASP A 175 -8.16 11.49 3.84
N ALA A 176 -9.14 10.64 3.58
CA ALA A 176 -10.14 10.21 4.55
C ALA A 176 -9.67 9.03 5.41
N GLY A 177 -8.48 8.49 5.16
CA GLY A 177 -7.96 7.29 5.82
C GLY A 177 -8.60 5.99 5.35
N GLU A 178 -9.22 5.98 4.16
CA GLU A 178 -9.75 4.78 3.53
C GLU A 178 -8.70 4.18 2.59
N LEU A 179 -8.53 2.87 2.59
CA LEU A 179 -7.64 2.16 1.68
C LEU A 179 -8.31 1.98 0.31
N VAL A 180 -7.81 2.67 -0.71
CA VAL A 180 -8.25 2.50 -2.11
C VAL A 180 -7.47 1.34 -2.70
N ALA A 181 -8.15 0.20 -2.86
CA ALA A 181 -7.50 -1.04 -3.24
C ALA A 181 -7.13 -1.07 -4.73
N THR A 182 -5.87 -1.37 -5.02
CA THR A 182 -5.37 -1.71 -6.36
C THR A 182 -5.43 -3.21 -6.62
N ARG A 183 -5.34 -4.03 -5.53
CA ARG A 183 -5.48 -5.49 -5.57
C ARG A 183 -6.15 -5.98 -4.30
N VAL A 184 -7.01 -6.98 -4.46
CA VAL A 184 -7.57 -7.77 -3.36
C VAL A 184 -7.34 -9.23 -3.68
N GLU A 185 -6.61 -9.93 -2.82
CA GLU A 185 -6.32 -11.34 -2.96
C GLU A 185 -7.06 -12.16 -1.92
N LEU A 186 -7.81 -13.18 -2.36
CA LEU A 186 -8.50 -14.10 -1.48
C LEU A 186 -7.51 -15.12 -0.91
N LYS A 187 -7.29 -15.10 0.39
CA LYS A 187 -6.47 -16.08 1.12
C LYS A 187 -7.30 -17.30 1.55
N ALA A 188 -8.55 -17.06 1.97
CA ALA A 188 -9.51 -18.13 2.32
C ALA A 188 -10.95 -17.63 2.17
N THR A 189 -11.90 -18.55 1.92
CA THR A 189 -13.35 -18.24 1.81
C THR A 189 -14.06 -18.07 3.14
N SER A 190 -13.33 -18.21 4.24
CA SER A 190 -13.78 -17.96 5.62
C SER A 190 -12.58 -17.67 6.50
N PHE A 191 -12.75 -16.79 7.47
CA PHE A 191 -11.73 -16.48 8.47
C PHE A 191 -11.81 -17.47 9.64
N THR A 192 -10.66 -18.01 10.04
CA THR A 192 -10.54 -18.97 11.14
C THR A 192 -9.85 -18.31 12.34
N LEU A 193 -10.66 -17.99 13.34
CA LEU A 193 -10.21 -17.32 14.56
C LEU A 193 -9.04 -18.06 15.23
N GLY A 194 -8.01 -17.29 15.61
CA GLY A 194 -6.81 -17.80 16.31
C GLY A 194 -5.86 -18.62 15.42
N ILE A 195 -6.15 -18.76 14.12
CA ILE A 195 -5.32 -19.46 13.13
C ILE A 195 -4.89 -18.52 12.02
N ASP A 196 -5.87 -17.88 11.37
CA ASP A 196 -5.57 -16.99 10.23
C ASP A 196 -4.91 -15.72 10.75
N ILE A 197 -3.86 -15.31 10.06
CA ILE A 197 -3.10 -14.12 10.37
C ILE A 197 -3.90 -12.90 9.91
N VAL A 198 -3.88 -11.87 10.72
CA VAL A 198 -4.28 -10.52 10.33
C VAL A 198 -3.06 -9.61 10.37
N GLU A 199 -3.08 -8.61 9.50
CA GLU A 199 -2.01 -7.66 9.35
C GLU A 199 -2.55 -6.25 9.29
N LEU A 200 -1.95 -5.37 10.07
CA LEU A 200 -2.35 -3.97 10.23
C LEU A 200 -1.13 -3.08 10.23
N LYS A 201 -1.24 -1.94 9.53
CA LYS A 201 -0.23 -0.88 9.58
C LYS A 201 -0.78 0.35 10.29
N GLY A 202 0.07 1.07 11.00
CA GLY A 202 -0.32 2.31 11.66
C GLY A 202 0.72 2.86 12.61
N THR A 203 0.41 4.00 13.19
CA THR A 203 1.30 4.66 14.15
C THR A 203 0.94 4.25 15.59
N VAL A 204 1.93 3.81 16.34
CA VAL A 204 1.78 3.36 17.74
C VAL A 204 1.27 4.49 18.62
N THR A 205 0.26 4.20 19.42
CA THR A 205 -0.26 5.10 20.46
C THR A 205 -0.66 4.34 21.72
N GLY A 206 -0.58 4.99 22.88
CA GLY A 206 -0.90 4.37 24.15
C GLY A 206 0.12 3.34 24.66
N PHE A 207 1.26 3.21 24.00
CA PHE A 207 2.34 2.31 24.42
C PHE A 207 2.98 2.83 25.73
N THR A 208 3.09 1.96 26.72
CA THR A 208 3.77 2.21 27.99
C THR A 208 4.95 1.27 28.20
N ASP A 209 4.75 -0.02 27.96
CA ASP A 209 5.77 -1.07 27.94
C ASP A 209 5.26 -2.29 27.17
N ILE A 210 6.13 -3.22 26.85
CA ILE A 210 5.84 -4.39 26.00
C ILE A 210 4.84 -5.38 26.64
N SER A 211 4.65 -5.34 27.96
CA SER A 211 3.73 -6.22 28.68
C SER A 211 2.32 -5.65 28.77
N ALA A 212 2.12 -4.41 28.35
CA ALA A 212 0.82 -3.74 28.31
C ALA A 212 0.34 -3.56 26.87
N PRO A 213 -0.94 -3.86 26.56
CA PRO A 213 -1.49 -3.60 25.24
C PRO A 213 -1.40 -2.13 24.84
N PHE A 214 -1.17 -1.89 23.54
CA PHE A 214 -1.20 -0.56 22.94
C PHE A 214 -2.22 -0.53 21.78
N THR A 215 -2.34 0.58 21.08
CA THR A 215 -3.22 0.75 19.93
C THR A 215 -2.48 1.38 18.75
N LEU A 216 -3.04 1.29 17.56
CA LEU A 216 -2.58 2.03 16.38
C LEU A 216 -3.51 3.21 16.10
N THR A 217 -2.95 4.33 15.69
CA THR A 217 -3.72 5.52 15.29
C THR A 217 -4.65 5.18 14.14
N GLY A 218 -5.90 5.64 14.22
CA GLY A 218 -6.92 5.36 13.21
C GLY A 218 -7.70 4.05 13.45
N LEU A 219 -7.19 3.11 14.24
CA LEU A 219 -7.90 1.90 14.62
C LEU A 219 -8.60 2.09 15.97
N THR A 220 -9.91 1.93 15.98
CA THR A 220 -10.70 2.04 17.21
C THR A 220 -11.16 0.66 17.67
N GLY A 221 -10.97 0.37 18.97
CA GLY A 221 -11.48 -0.84 19.60
C GLY A 221 -10.60 -2.09 19.44
N ILE A 222 -9.40 -1.95 18.88
CA ILE A 222 -8.42 -3.05 18.77
C ILE A 222 -7.24 -2.75 19.67
N ALA A 223 -7.00 -3.60 20.65
CA ALA A 223 -5.82 -3.57 21.49
C ALA A 223 -4.76 -4.53 20.91
N ILE A 224 -3.52 -4.07 20.82
CA ILE A 224 -2.40 -4.89 20.36
C ILE A 224 -1.67 -5.45 21.57
N ASP A 225 -1.69 -6.75 21.76
CA ASP A 225 -0.87 -7.46 22.75
C ASP A 225 0.39 -7.97 22.06
N ALA A 226 1.50 -7.30 22.29
CA ALA A 226 2.81 -7.64 21.73
C ALA A 226 3.75 -8.31 22.77
N SER A 227 3.22 -8.76 23.88
CA SER A 227 4.03 -9.34 24.98
C SER A 227 4.84 -10.58 24.57
N ALA A 228 4.41 -11.28 23.51
CA ALA A 228 5.09 -12.45 22.94
C ALA A 228 5.59 -12.22 21.50
N ALA A 229 5.46 -11.01 20.96
CA ALA A 229 5.84 -10.70 19.59
C ALA A 229 7.37 -10.60 19.39
N ALA A 230 7.83 -10.99 18.20
CA ALA A 230 9.12 -10.51 17.70
C ALA A 230 9.03 -9.01 17.40
N ILE A 231 10.07 -8.26 17.74
CA ILE A 231 10.14 -6.82 17.47
C ILE A 231 11.33 -6.60 16.54
N ASP A 232 11.03 -6.23 15.31
CA ASP A 232 12.00 -6.13 14.22
C ASP A 232 12.09 -4.69 13.67
N ASP A 233 13.24 -4.35 13.09
CA ASP A 233 13.53 -3.07 12.38
C ASP A 233 13.21 -1.78 13.16
N LEU A 234 13.26 -1.86 14.49
CA LEU A 234 13.06 -0.74 15.41
C LEU A 234 14.35 -0.43 16.16
N ALA A 235 15.22 0.39 15.58
CA ALA A 235 16.55 0.72 16.12
C ALA A 235 16.54 1.23 17.58
N ASN A 236 15.44 1.88 18.01
CA ASN A 236 15.26 2.41 19.36
C ASN A 236 14.17 1.68 20.14
N GLY A 237 13.72 0.53 19.64
CA GLY A 237 12.61 -0.23 20.21
C GLY A 237 11.23 0.42 19.96
N LEU A 238 10.18 -0.28 20.39
CA LEU A 238 8.79 0.17 20.23
C LEU A 238 8.49 1.39 21.12
N SER A 239 7.88 2.42 20.55
CA SER A 239 7.48 3.64 21.26
C SER A 239 6.33 4.36 20.56
N ASN A 240 5.64 5.25 21.27
CA ASN A 240 4.58 6.07 20.68
C ASN A 240 5.10 6.96 19.55
N GLY A 241 4.32 7.07 18.48
CA GLY A 241 4.63 7.89 17.32
C GLY A 241 5.45 7.18 16.23
N ILE A 242 5.83 5.91 16.44
CA ILE A 242 6.51 5.11 15.42
C ILE A 242 5.49 4.44 14.53
N ALA A 243 5.71 4.47 13.21
CA ALA A 243 4.97 3.67 12.25
C ALA A 243 5.42 2.22 12.33
N VAL A 244 4.47 1.30 12.43
CA VAL A 244 4.70 -0.12 12.52
C VAL A 244 3.70 -0.90 11.70
N GLU A 245 4.13 -2.09 11.30
CA GLU A 245 3.29 -3.18 10.90
C GLU A 245 3.13 -4.17 12.06
N VAL A 246 1.95 -4.73 12.18
CA VAL A 246 1.63 -5.72 13.22
C VAL A 246 0.97 -6.93 12.58
N LYS A 247 1.63 -8.08 12.67
CA LYS A 247 1.09 -9.38 12.26
C LYS A 247 0.69 -10.20 13.49
N GLY A 248 -0.46 -10.88 13.44
CA GLY A 248 -0.90 -11.70 14.57
C GLY A 248 -2.24 -12.37 14.35
N THR A 249 -2.86 -12.84 15.43
CA THR A 249 -4.18 -13.47 15.40
C THR A 249 -5.17 -12.78 16.31
N CYS A 250 -6.43 -12.73 15.89
CA CYS A 250 -7.49 -12.14 16.70
C CYS A 250 -7.90 -13.04 17.86
N SER A 251 -8.16 -12.43 19.04
CA SER A 251 -8.67 -13.15 20.23
C SER A 251 -10.15 -13.53 20.11
N ASP A 252 -10.92 -12.78 19.33
CA ASP A 252 -12.34 -12.98 19.09
C ASP A 252 -12.72 -12.47 17.68
N MET A 253 -13.95 -12.74 17.24
CA MET A 253 -14.42 -12.35 15.90
C MET A 253 -14.50 -10.84 15.67
N ALA A 254 -14.54 -10.03 16.72
CA ALA A 254 -14.47 -8.58 16.63
C ALA A 254 -13.02 -8.07 16.62
N CYS A 255 -12.06 -8.97 16.82
CA CYS A 255 -10.65 -8.66 17.02
C CYS A 255 -10.42 -7.58 18.09
N SER A 256 -11.12 -7.71 19.23
CA SER A 256 -10.96 -6.76 20.34
C SER A 256 -9.54 -6.73 20.89
N THR A 257 -8.81 -7.84 20.75
CA THR A 257 -7.36 -7.94 20.97
C THR A 257 -6.72 -8.69 19.83
N LEU A 258 -5.69 -8.07 19.25
CA LEU A 258 -4.76 -8.71 18.32
C LEU A 258 -3.56 -9.22 19.13
N ASN A 259 -3.42 -10.54 19.20
CA ASN A 259 -2.24 -11.18 19.78
C ASN A 259 -1.12 -11.15 18.73
N ALA A 260 -0.26 -10.17 18.83
CA ALA A 260 0.80 -9.97 17.86
C ALA A 260 1.84 -11.09 17.95
N THR A 261 2.24 -11.60 16.81
CA THR A 261 3.40 -12.51 16.65
C THR A 261 4.63 -11.74 16.19
N ARG A 262 4.43 -10.62 15.48
CA ARG A 262 5.49 -9.73 15.01
C ARG A 262 5.02 -8.28 15.06
N VAL A 263 5.92 -7.39 15.40
CA VAL A 263 5.78 -5.93 15.25
C VAL A 263 7.05 -5.43 14.58
N GLU A 264 6.90 -4.82 13.44
CA GLU A 264 8.02 -4.37 12.60
C GLU A 264 7.95 -2.87 12.34
N GLY A 265 9.12 -2.23 12.34
CA GLY A 265 9.22 -0.81 12.03
C GLY A 265 9.05 -0.56 10.54
N GLN A 266 8.09 0.29 10.20
CA GLN A 266 7.90 0.72 8.80
C GLN A 266 8.77 1.94 8.51
N SER A 267 9.74 1.78 7.62
CA SER A 267 10.52 2.90 7.06
C SER A 267 9.80 3.42 5.82
N GLY A 268 9.23 4.63 5.90
CA GLY A 268 8.64 5.28 4.72
C GLY A 268 7.16 5.59 4.81
N PHE A 269 6.52 5.46 5.98
CA PHE A 269 5.20 6.07 6.24
C PHE A 269 5.32 7.60 6.37
N ASP A 270 6.15 8.23 5.54
CA ASP A 270 6.13 9.67 5.35
C ASP A 270 4.99 10.02 4.38
N ASP A 271 4.47 11.25 4.50
CA ASP A 271 3.31 11.81 3.76
C ASP A 271 3.27 11.56 2.22
N ALA A 272 4.18 10.75 1.67
CA ALA A 272 4.26 10.40 0.25
C ALA A 272 3.21 9.35 -0.18
N ASP A 273 2.61 8.61 0.75
CA ASP A 273 1.58 7.59 0.45
C ASP A 273 0.15 8.16 0.44
N LYS A 274 0.02 9.48 0.60
CA LYS A 274 -1.24 10.21 0.40
C LYS A 274 -1.30 10.75 -1.01
N ILE A 275 -2.23 10.24 -1.81
CA ILE A 275 -2.59 10.78 -3.13
C ILE A 275 -3.32 12.10 -2.98
#